data_1d1f351ffaf9b6ae36bed02ec876f75d
#
_entry.id   1d1f351ffaf9b6ae36bed02ec876f75d
#
_cell.length_a   1.000
_cell.length_b   1.000
_cell.length_c   1.000
_cell.angle_alpha   90.00
_cell.angle_beta   90.00
_cell.angle_gamma   90.00
#
_symmetry.space_group_name_H-M   'P 1'
#
loop_
_entity.id
_entity.type
_entity.pdbx_description
1 polymer ?
#
loop_
_entity_poly.entity_id
_entity_poly.type
_entity_poly.pdbx_seq_one_letter_code
_entity_poly.pdbx_strand_id
1 'polypeptide(L)'
;GIFITSCDIYFQTKDDMDIPMTFQIRTMEGGTPTQKVLPFSEIIKAPDQINISTNGTVATRFTFESPVYLEGDNTEYAICLASWSTKYKVFISRIGESDLLTDEFISQQPYLGSLFKSQNASTWEPSQWEDLKFILNKAVFETSGTMEVYNPILSEGNKQVAHLQPNSSNITVSYPHLTLPTSDLV
;
A
#
# COMPACT_ATOMS: atom_id res chain seq x y z
N GLY A 1 14.03 -6.36 2.07
CA GLY A 1 12.86 -5.62 1.63
C GLY A 1 11.63 -6.50 1.46
N ILE A 2 10.47 -5.89 1.39
CA ILE A 2 9.18 -6.58 1.22
C ILE A 2 8.37 -5.89 0.14
N PHE A 3 7.49 -6.64 -0.50
CA PHE A 3 6.52 -6.11 -1.44
C PHE A 3 5.13 -6.07 -0.79
N ILE A 4 4.50 -4.92 -0.78
CA ILE A 4 3.18 -4.72 -0.20
C ILE A 4 2.14 -4.66 -1.32
N THR A 5 1.05 -5.40 -1.15
CA THR A 5 -0.04 -5.50 -2.13
C THR A 5 -1.25 -4.65 -1.79
N SER A 6 -1.53 -4.48 -0.51
CA SER A 6 -2.67 -3.68 -0.03
C SER A 6 -2.51 -3.29 1.42
N CYS A 7 -3.28 -2.28 1.83
CA CYS A 7 -3.42 -1.87 3.22
C CYS A 7 -4.90 -1.76 3.58
N ASP A 8 -5.29 -2.31 4.72
CA ASP A 8 -6.62 -2.23 5.27
C ASP A 8 -6.68 -1.15 6.34
N ILE A 9 -7.55 -0.17 6.17
CA ILE A 9 -7.78 0.93 7.09
C ILE A 9 -9.21 0.87 7.61
N TYR A 10 -9.42 1.26 8.85
CA TYR A 10 -10.71 1.19 9.52
C TYR A 10 -11.27 2.59 9.75
N PHE A 11 -12.46 2.86 9.20
CA PHE A 11 -13.12 4.16 9.30
C PHE A 11 -14.36 4.09 10.19
N GLN A 12 -14.53 5.11 11.01
CA GLN A 12 -15.74 5.33 11.78
C GLN A 12 -16.77 6.16 11.02
N THR A 13 -16.29 7.21 10.33
CA THR A 13 -17.13 8.11 9.54
C THR A 13 -16.46 8.42 8.19
N LYS A 14 -17.25 8.83 7.23
CA LYS A 14 -16.82 9.23 5.89
C LYS A 14 -17.47 10.53 5.43
N ASP A 15 -16.97 11.08 4.35
CA ASP A 15 -17.55 12.27 3.75
C ASP A 15 -18.91 12.00 3.09
N ASP A 16 -19.76 13.01 3.07
CA ASP A 16 -21.09 13.01 2.44
C ASP A 16 -21.20 13.96 1.23
N MET A 17 -20.08 14.61 0.84
CA MET A 17 -19.99 15.61 -0.22
C MET A 17 -19.04 15.23 -1.36
N ASP A 18 -18.83 13.93 -1.58
CA ASP A 18 -17.97 13.37 -2.64
C ASP A 18 -16.47 13.74 -2.57
N ILE A 19 -15.99 14.24 -1.43
CA ILE A 19 -14.56 14.50 -1.24
C ILE A 19 -13.81 13.19 -0.97
N PRO A 20 -12.86 12.80 -1.82
CA PRO A 20 -12.20 11.51 -1.70
C PRO A 20 -11.21 11.45 -0.55
N MET A 21 -10.85 10.21 -0.19
CA MET A 21 -9.73 9.86 0.67
C MET A 21 -8.56 9.39 -0.19
N THR A 22 -7.39 9.97 0.04
CA THR A 22 -6.14 9.57 -0.60
C THR A 22 -5.28 8.79 0.40
N PHE A 23 -4.85 7.61 0.00
CA PHE A 23 -3.86 6.78 0.69
C PHE A 23 -2.52 6.90 -0.04
N GLN A 24 -1.43 7.06 0.69
CA GLN A 24 -0.08 7.14 0.15
C GLN A 24 0.92 6.47 1.10
N ILE A 25 2.00 5.91 0.54
CA ILE A 25 3.19 5.56 1.33
C ILE A 25 4.27 6.58 1.00
N ARG A 26 4.83 7.22 2.03
CA ARG A 26 5.87 8.24 1.91
C ARG A 26 7.16 7.79 2.57
N THR A 27 8.28 8.33 2.09
CA THR A 27 9.57 8.17 2.78
C THR A 27 9.61 8.99 4.06
N MET A 28 10.47 8.58 4.98
CA MET A 28 10.76 9.29 6.23
C MET A 28 12.16 9.90 6.16
N GLU A 29 12.32 11.09 6.69
CA GLU A 29 13.63 11.73 6.90
C GLU A 29 13.61 12.51 8.22
N GLY A 30 14.67 12.37 9.01
CA GLY A 30 14.75 13.04 10.30
C GLY A 30 13.61 12.71 11.27
N GLY A 31 13.03 11.50 11.16
CA GLY A 31 11.93 11.04 12.00
C GLY A 31 10.56 11.62 11.64
N THR A 32 10.41 12.23 10.45
CA THR A 32 9.14 12.80 9.98
C THR A 32 8.83 12.38 8.54
N PRO A 33 7.54 12.24 8.17
CA PRO A 33 7.15 11.95 6.80
C PRO A 33 7.56 13.07 5.84
N THR A 34 8.15 12.70 4.71
CA THR A 34 8.51 13.63 3.64
C THR A 34 7.35 13.89 2.66
N GLN A 35 7.56 14.76 1.68
CA GLN A 35 6.63 14.96 0.57
C GLN A 35 6.79 13.90 -0.54
N LYS A 36 7.81 13.05 -0.45
CA LYS A 36 8.11 12.05 -1.47
C LYS A 36 7.22 10.83 -1.28
N VAL A 37 6.29 10.64 -2.20
CA VAL A 37 5.42 9.46 -2.29
C VAL A 37 6.15 8.36 -3.04
N LEU A 38 6.05 7.12 -2.57
CA LEU A 38 6.61 5.97 -3.28
C LEU A 38 5.84 5.73 -4.59
N PRO A 39 6.53 5.33 -5.67
CA PRO A 39 5.86 4.97 -6.92
C PRO A 39 4.79 3.89 -6.68
N PHE A 40 3.65 4.02 -7.37
CA PHE A 40 2.50 3.09 -7.32
C PHE A 40 1.81 2.95 -5.96
N SER A 41 2.16 3.78 -4.96
CA SER A 41 1.57 3.70 -3.62
C SER A 41 0.41 4.66 -3.38
N GLU A 42 0.07 5.51 -4.35
CA GLU A 42 -1.05 6.43 -4.23
C GLU A 42 -2.36 5.78 -4.71
N ILE A 43 -3.37 5.80 -3.84
CA ILE A 43 -4.71 5.28 -4.13
C ILE A 43 -5.74 6.29 -3.67
N ILE A 44 -6.64 6.64 -4.56
CA ILE A 44 -7.74 7.56 -4.27
C ILE A 44 -9.03 6.76 -4.24
N LYS A 45 -9.81 6.91 -3.17
CA LYS A 45 -11.13 6.30 -3.01
C LYS A 45 -12.19 7.35 -2.78
N ALA A 46 -13.27 7.26 -3.55
CA ALA A 46 -14.47 8.06 -3.31
C ALA A 46 -15.19 7.59 -2.02
N PRO A 47 -16.04 8.42 -1.41
CA PRO A 47 -16.72 8.08 -0.15
C PRO A 47 -17.59 6.82 -0.23
N ASP A 48 -18.17 6.51 -1.38
CA ASP A 48 -18.96 5.29 -1.63
C ASP A 48 -18.12 4.01 -1.52
N GLN A 49 -16.82 4.10 -1.80
CA GLN A 49 -15.85 3.01 -1.71
C GLN A 49 -15.27 2.83 -0.29
N ILE A 50 -15.61 3.73 0.63
CA ILE A 50 -15.15 3.67 2.03
C ILE A 50 -16.20 2.96 2.88
N ASN A 51 -15.78 1.86 3.49
CA ASN A 51 -16.58 1.15 4.48
C ASN A 51 -16.43 1.81 5.85
N ILE A 52 -17.51 1.89 6.58
CA ILE A 52 -17.52 2.44 7.94
C ILE A 52 -18.08 1.41 8.92
N SER A 53 -17.65 1.50 10.17
CA SER A 53 -18.20 0.68 11.25
C SER A 53 -18.16 1.46 12.58
N THR A 54 -19.00 1.08 13.53
CA THR A 54 -19.03 1.70 14.87
C THR A 54 -17.97 1.16 15.81
N ASN A 55 -17.41 -0.02 15.50
CA ASN A 55 -16.50 -0.77 16.37
C ASN A 55 -15.16 -1.11 15.73
N GLY A 56 -14.87 -0.59 14.52
CA GLY A 56 -13.59 -0.82 13.84
C GLY A 56 -13.37 -2.25 13.35
N THR A 57 -14.45 -3.01 13.08
CA THR A 57 -14.32 -4.40 12.57
C THR A 57 -14.36 -4.49 11.05
N VAL A 58 -14.88 -3.47 10.36
CA VAL A 58 -15.02 -3.46 8.91
C VAL A 58 -13.90 -2.63 8.29
N ALA A 59 -13.08 -3.28 7.50
CA ALA A 59 -11.96 -2.64 6.81
C ALA A 59 -12.34 -2.02 5.47
N THR A 60 -11.68 -0.95 5.13
CA THR A 60 -11.56 -0.45 3.75
C THR A 60 -10.21 -0.84 3.22
N ARG A 61 -10.17 -1.67 2.19
CA ARG A 61 -8.94 -2.15 1.57
C ARG A 61 -8.46 -1.20 0.47
N PHE A 62 -7.24 -0.71 0.60
CA PHE A 62 -6.52 0.03 -0.43
C PHE A 62 -5.56 -0.95 -1.12
N THR A 63 -5.92 -1.36 -2.35
CA THR A 63 -5.13 -2.32 -3.14
C THR A 63 -4.31 -1.57 -4.17
N PHE A 64 -3.01 -1.81 -4.22
CA PHE A 64 -2.10 -1.22 -5.19
C PHE A 64 -2.26 -1.90 -6.55
N GLU A 65 -2.12 -1.15 -7.65
CA GLU A 65 -2.11 -1.72 -9.00
C GLU A 65 -0.92 -2.65 -9.23
N SER A 66 0.20 -2.31 -8.64
CA SER A 66 1.43 -3.12 -8.61
C SER A 66 1.94 -3.21 -7.19
N PRO A 67 2.54 -4.34 -6.77
CA PRO A 67 3.14 -4.44 -5.45
C PRO A 67 4.18 -3.34 -5.22
N VAL A 68 4.05 -2.63 -4.11
CA VAL A 68 4.97 -1.54 -3.72
C VAL A 68 6.14 -2.13 -2.95
N TYR A 69 7.36 -1.89 -3.43
CA TYR A 69 8.56 -2.34 -2.74
C TYR A 69 8.93 -1.41 -1.60
N LEU A 70 9.07 -1.98 -0.41
CA LEU A 70 9.65 -1.31 0.76
C LEU A 70 11.04 -1.89 1.01
N GLU A 71 12.02 -1.02 0.98
CA GLU A 71 13.41 -1.38 1.27
C GLU A 71 13.57 -1.81 2.73
N GLY A 72 14.44 -2.78 2.98
CA GLY A 72 14.84 -3.18 4.33
C GLY A 72 15.92 -2.25 4.88
N ASP A 73 16.66 -2.75 5.87
CA ASP A 73 17.89 -2.13 6.41
C ASP A 73 17.71 -0.72 7.01
N ASN A 74 16.82 -0.63 8.00
CA ASN A 74 16.53 0.59 8.78
C ASN A 74 15.89 1.75 7.97
N THR A 75 15.32 1.48 6.80
CA THR A 75 14.54 2.48 6.08
C THR A 75 13.13 2.57 6.66
N GLU A 76 12.73 3.76 7.06
CA GLU A 76 11.41 4.03 7.62
C GLU A 76 10.47 4.58 6.55
N TYR A 77 9.20 4.19 6.64
CA TYR A 77 8.14 4.66 5.76
C TYR A 77 6.92 5.08 6.56
N ALA A 78 6.17 6.03 6.05
CA ALA A 78 4.93 6.48 6.65
C ALA A 78 3.73 6.13 5.77
N ILE A 79 2.70 5.54 6.37
CA ILE A 79 1.37 5.45 5.78
C ILE A 79 0.69 6.79 5.98
N CYS A 80 0.31 7.45 4.90
CA CYS A 80 -0.37 8.74 4.93
C CYS A 80 -1.79 8.63 4.41
N LEU A 81 -2.73 9.14 5.19
CA LEU A 81 -4.13 9.34 4.81
C LEU A 81 -4.36 10.83 4.69
N ALA A 82 -4.82 11.29 3.54
CA ALA A 82 -5.07 12.69 3.26
C ALA A 82 -6.45 12.90 2.64
N SER A 83 -7.17 13.90 3.09
CA SER A 83 -8.42 14.34 2.50
C SER A 83 -8.62 15.84 2.75
N TRP A 84 -9.35 16.49 1.86
CA TRP A 84 -9.82 17.86 2.05
C TRP A 84 -11.07 17.94 2.93
N SER A 85 -11.63 16.79 3.34
CA SER A 85 -12.78 16.72 4.23
C SER A 85 -12.36 16.46 5.67
N THR A 86 -12.99 17.16 6.60
CA THR A 86 -12.83 16.95 8.04
C THR A 86 -13.75 15.86 8.61
N LYS A 87 -14.60 15.26 7.75
CA LYS A 87 -15.62 14.28 8.18
C LYS A 87 -15.10 12.85 8.30
N TYR A 88 -13.95 12.56 7.71
CA TYR A 88 -13.33 11.24 7.86
C TYR A 88 -12.75 11.08 9.26
N LYS A 89 -13.12 9.98 9.92
CA LYS A 89 -12.54 9.54 11.17
C LYS A 89 -12.05 8.12 11.04
N VAL A 90 -10.83 7.86 11.46
CA VAL A 90 -10.20 6.54 11.47
C VAL A 90 -10.12 5.99 12.89
N PHE A 91 -10.09 4.68 13.02
CA PHE A 91 -9.86 4.05 14.31
C PHE A 91 -8.37 4.10 14.66
N ILE A 92 -8.11 4.48 15.89
CA ILE A 92 -6.79 4.51 16.49
C ILE A 92 -6.82 3.75 17.81
N SER A 93 -5.68 3.26 18.27
CA SER A 93 -5.48 2.84 19.64
C SER A 93 -4.83 3.98 20.44
N ARG A 94 -5.18 4.12 21.71
CA ARG A 94 -4.60 5.13 22.60
C ARG A 94 -4.23 4.50 23.92
N ILE A 95 -3.01 4.75 24.38
CA ILE A 95 -2.56 4.29 25.69
C ILE A 95 -3.43 4.95 26.77
N GLY A 96 -3.93 4.15 27.70
CA GLY A 96 -4.79 4.61 28.78
C GLY A 96 -6.30 4.53 28.49
N GLU A 97 -6.70 4.07 27.30
CA GLU A 97 -8.10 3.79 26.96
C GLU A 97 -8.34 2.28 26.84
N SER A 98 -9.61 1.88 26.82
CA SER A 98 -10.00 0.47 26.65
C SER A 98 -10.23 0.17 25.17
N ASP A 99 -9.91 -1.06 24.76
CA ASP A 99 -10.27 -1.59 23.46
C ASP A 99 -11.79 -1.72 23.32
N LEU A 100 -12.33 -1.29 22.17
CA LEU A 100 -13.78 -1.25 21.93
C LEU A 100 -14.43 -2.64 21.81
N LEU A 101 -13.66 -3.69 21.60
CA LEU A 101 -14.14 -5.05 21.38
C LEU A 101 -13.97 -5.94 22.61
N THR A 102 -12.83 -5.83 23.28
CA THR A 102 -12.43 -6.69 24.40
C THR A 102 -12.63 -6.01 25.77
N ASP A 103 -12.81 -4.69 25.76
CA ASP A 103 -12.83 -3.84 26.97
C ASP A 103 -11.53 -3.94 27.81
N GLU A 104 -10.48 -4.49 27.20
CA GLU A 104 -9.16 -4.59 27.82
C GLU A 104 -8.45 -3.24 27.79
N PHE A 105 -7.73 -2.95 28.85
CA PHE A 105 -6.99 -1.70 29.00
C PHE A 105 -5.71 -1.69 28.14
N ILE A 106 -5.55 -0.68 27.30
CA ILE A 106 -4.38 -0.51 26.43
C ILE A 106 -3.25 0.11 27.25
N SER A 107 -2.31 -0.73 27.69
CA SER A 107 -1.17 -0.31 28.53
C SER A 107 0.09 0.02 27.73
N GLN A 108 0.21 -0.48 26.49
CA GLN A 108 1.38 -0.28 25.64
C GLN A 108 1.01 -0.36 24.16
N GLN A 109 1.82 0.28 23.34
CA GLN A 109 1.75 0.12 21.89
C GLN A 109 2.54 -1.13 21.48
N PRO A 110 1.96 -2.04 20.67
CA PRO A 110 2.61 -3.32 20.33
C PRO A 110 3.73 -3.17 19.31
N TYR A 111 3.77 -2.08 18.54
CA TYR A 111 4.74 -1.84 17.48
C TYR A 111 5.51 -0.55 17.71
N LEU A 112 6.76 -0.54 17.19
CA LEU A 112 7.55 0.67 17.13
C LEU A 112 7.03 1.56 16.00
N GLY A 113 6.72 2.80 16.33
CA GLY A 113 6.19 3.78 15.39
C GLY A 113 5.53 4.94 16.14
N SER A 114 5.14 5.95 15.42
CA SER A 114 4.42 7.10 15.96
C SER A 114 3.32 7.51 15.00
N LEU A 115 2.16 7.87 15.53
CA LEU A 115 1.12 8.52 14.76
C LEU A 115 1.50 9.99 14.55
N PHE A 116 1.45 10.44 13.31
CA PHE A 116 1.66 11.84 12.94
C PHE A 116 0.34 12.48 12.53
N LYS A 117 0.08 13.68 13.04
CA LYS A 117 -1.06 14.50 12.65
C LYS A 117 -0.57 15.72 11.88
N SER A 118 -1.29 16.08 10.83
CA SER A 118 -0.98 17.24 9.99
C SER A 118 -2.25 17.87 9.44
N GLN A 119 -2.28 19.19 9.35
CA GLN A 119 -3.36 19.93 8.69
C GLN A 119 -3.03 20.29 7.24
N ASN A 120 -1.75 20.30 6.89
CA ASN A 120 -1.26 20.74 5.58
C ASN A 120 -0.44 19.67 4.84
N ALA A 121 -0.38 18.45 5.37
CA ALA A 121 0.42 17.33 4.85
C ALA A 121 1.93 17.62 4.67
N SER A 122 2.42 18.71 5.28
CA SER A 122 3.82 19.14 5.23
C SER A 122 4.46 19.23 6.60
N THR A 123 3.70 19.72 7.58
CA THR A 123 4.14 19.86 8.97
C THR A 123 3.47 18.77 9.80
N TRP A 124 4.27 17.99 10.50
CA TRP A 124 3.81 16.81 11.22
C TRP A 124 4.02 16.97 12.72
N GLU A 125 2.97 16.66 13.48
CA GLU A 125 3.00 16.61 14.93
C GLU A 125 2.95 15.15 15.39
N PRO A 126 4.04 14.62 15.97
CA PRO A 126 4.08 13.22 16.42
C PRO A 126 3.28 13.03 17.70
N SER A 127 2.55 11.91 17.80
CA SER A 127 1.91 11.43 19.00
C SER A 127 2.46 10.07 19.38
N GLN A 128 3.07 9.95 20.56
CA GLN A 128 3.59 8.68 21.08
C GLN A 128 2.53 7.86 21.83
N TRP A 129 1.37 8.44 22.04
CA TRP A 129 0.30 7.82 22.82
C TRP A 129 -0.79 7.18 21.97
N GLU A 130 -0.75 7.44 20.67
CA GLU A 130 -1.77 7.02 19.71
C GLU A 130 -1.13 6.28 18.56
N ASP A 131 -1.84 5.28 18.03
CA ASP A 131 -1.42 4.55 16.84
C ASP A 131 -2.61 4.26 15.92
N LEU A 132 -2.37 4.22 14.61
CA LEU A 132 -3.41 3.96 13.62
C LEU A 132 -3.74 2.47 13.58
N LYS A 133 -5.02 2.13 13.55
CA LYS A 133 -5.45 0.75 13.28
C LYS A 133 -5.35 0.44 11.79
N PHE A 134 -4.45 -0.46 11.40
CA PHE A 134 -4.30 -0.91 10.02
C PHE A 134 -3.84 -2.36 9.93
N ILE A 135 -4.00 -2.98 8.76
CA ILE A 135 -3.40 -4.27 8.40
C ILE A 135 -2.66 -4.09 7.09
N LEU A 136 -1.39 -4.45 7.06
CA LEU A 136 -0.56 -4.40 5.89
C LEU A 136 -0.42 -5.79 5.28
N ASN A 137 -0.80 -5.93 4.01
CA ASN A 137 -0.75 -7.19 3.29
C ASN A 137 0.48 -7.21 2.37
N LYS A 138 1.34 -8.19 2.56
CA LYS A 138 2.54 -8.39 1.73
C LYS A 138 2.32 -9.47 0.68
N ALA A 139 3.02 -9.34 -0.44
CA ALA A 139 3.11 -10.40 -1.44
C ALA A 139 3.91 -11.59 -0.88
N VAL A 140 3.43 -12.78 -1.18
CA VAL A 140 4.17 -14.02 -0.98
C VAL A 140 4.49 -14.57 -2.37
N PHE A 141 5.78 -14.65 -2.70
CA PHE A 141 6.23 -15.13 -3.99
C PHE A 141 6.59 -16.61 -3.90
N GLU A 142 6.18 -17.35 -4.90
CA GLU A 142 6.69 -18.69 -5.10
C GLU A 142 8.14 -18.59 -5.59
N THR A 143 9.02 -19.42 -5.03
CA THR A 143 10.45 -19.43 -5.35
C THR A 143 10.79 -20.22 -6.61
N SER A 144 9.83 -20.92 -7.16
CA SER A 144 9.98 -21.71 -8.40
C SER A 144 8.66 -21.75 -9.16
N GLY A 145 8.75 -21.76 -10.47
CA GLY A 145 7.58 -21.82 -11.34
C GLY A 145 7.99 -21.91 -12.80
N THR A 146 7.00 -21.99 -13.68
CA THR A 146 7.19 -21.99 -15.14
C THR A 146 6.34 -20.88 -15.74
N MET A 147 6.95 -20.05 -16.58
CA MET A 147 6.24 -19.03 -17.36
C MET A 147 6.22 -19.45 -18.83
N GLU A 148 5.04 -19.49 -19.42
CA GLU A 148 4.88 -19.66 -20.85
C GLU A 148 4.66 -18.29 -21.51
N VAL A 149 5.52 -17.94 -22.44
CA VAL A 149 5.41 -16.69 -23.18
C VAL A 149 5.01 -17.00 -24.62
N TYR A 150 3.87 -16.48 -25.04
CA TYR A 150 3.36 -16.67 -26.38
C TYR A 150 3.67 -15.46 -27.26
N ASN A 151 4.18 -15.73 -28.45
CA ASN A 151 4.32 -14.66 -29.44
C ASN A 151 2.92 -14.19 -29.89
N PRO A 152 2.72 -12.87 -30.07
CA PRO A 152 1.47 -12.36 -30.62
C PRO A 152 1.25 -12.89 -32.04
N ILE A 153 0.00 -13.14 -32.40
CA ILE A 153 -0.40 -13.47 -33.75
C ILE A 153 -0.14 -12.24 -34.64
N LEU A 154 0.76 -12.34 -35.58
CA LEU A 154 1.07 -11.27 -36.51
C LEU A 154 0.07 -11.25 -37.64
N SER A 155 -0.51 -10.09 -37.94
CA SER A 155 -1.33 -9.89 -39.13
C SER A 155 -0.45 -9.97 -40.39
N GLU A 156 -1.07 -10.27 -41.53
CA GLU A 156 -0.33 -10.40 -42.81
C GLU A 156 0.53 -9.17 -43.15
N GLY A 157 0.14 -7.97 -42.72
CA GLY A 157 0.90 -6.74 -42.93
C GLY A 157 2.22 -6.64 -42.13
N ASN A 158 2.39 -7.46 -41.10
CA ASN A 158 3.55 -7.43 -40.19
C ASN A 158 4.52 -8.61 -40.38
N LYS A 159 4.52 -9.22 -41.54
CA LYS A 159 5.40 -10.38 -41.85
C LYS A 159 6.88 -10.13 -41.59
N GLN A 160 7.35 -8.89 -41.68
CA GLN A 160 8.76 -8.54 -41.45
C GLN A 160 9.20 -8.73 -39.98
N VAL A 161 8.28 -8.69 -39.04
CA VAL A 161 8.58 -8.88 -37.59
C VAL A 161 8.67 -10.37 -37.24
N ALA A 162 8.13 -11.25 -38.07
CA ALA A 162 8.17 -12.71 -37.88
C ALA A 162 9.60 -13.28 -37.88
N HIS A 163 10.59 -12.52 -38.35
CA HIS A 163 11.98 -12.95 -38.35
C HIS A 163 12.66 -12.92 -36.99
N LEU A 164 12.07 -12.28 -35.98
CA LEU A 164 12.66 -12.21 -34.67
C LEU A 164 12.56 -13.53 -33.88
N GLN A 165 11.53 -14.34 -34.17
CA GLN A 165 11.37 -15.69 -33.61
C GLN A 165 10.61 -16.59 -34.61
N PRO A 166 11.26 -17.11 -35.64
CA PRO A 166 10.56 -17.78 -36.75
C PRO A 166 9.92 -19.12 -36.37
N ASN A 167 10.34 -19.77 -35.30
CA ASN A 167 9.97 -21.17 -35.03
C ASN A 167 9.43 -21.45 -33.62
N SER A 168 9.24 -20.48 -32.75
CA SER A 168 8.65 -20.72 -31.43
C SER A 168 7.40 -19.90 -31.23
N SER A 169 6.30 -20.59 -30.99
CA SER A 169 5.05 -19.96 -30.58
C SER A 169 5.01 -19.65 -29.10
N ASN A 170 5.83 -20.32 -28.31
CA ASN A 170 5.93 -20.13 -26.86
C ASN A 170 7.36 -20.35 -26.37
N ILE A 171 7.71 -19.67 -25.31
CA ILE A 171 8.98 -19.86 -24.59
C ILE A 171 8.62 -20.22 -23.15
N THR A 172 9.13 -21.36 -22.70
CA THR A 172 8.99 -21.79 -21.30
C THR A 172 10.24 -21.38 -20.53
N VAL A 173 10.07 -20.59 -19.48
CA VAL A 173 11.15 -20.10 -18.63
C VAL A 173 10.99 -20.68 -17.23
N SER A 174 12.06 -21.27 -16.68
CA SER A 174 12.07 -21.76 -15.30
C SER A 174 12.52 -20.66 -14.35
N TYR A 175 11.70 -20.37 -13.36
CA TYR A 175 11.85 -19.24 -12.45
C TYR A 175 13.01 -19.25 -11.46
N PRO A 176 13.65 -20.38 -11.08
CA PRO A 176 14.67 -20.30 -10.02
C PRO A 176 15.88 -19.41 -10.35
N HIS A 177 15.99 -18.95 -11.60
CA HIS A 177 17.10 -18.12 -12.07
C HIS A 177 16.71 -16.72 -12.59
N LEU A 178 15.44 -16.36 -12.53
CA LEU A 178 14.98 -15.00 -12.80
C LEU A 178 15.17 -14.12 -11.56
N THR A 179 16.39 -13.75 -11.29
CA THR A 179 16.65 -12.52 -10.57
C THR A 179 16.40 -11.40 -11.57
N LEU A 180 15.23 -10.77 -11.52
CA LEU A 180 15.05 -9.49 -12.20
C LEU A 180 16.07 -8.53 -11.60
N PRO A 181 17.05 -8.02 -12.38
CA PRO A 181 17.89 -6.96 -11.88
C PRO A 181 17.00 -5.76 -11.62
N THR A 182 16.96 -5.31 -10.37
CA THR A 182 16.20 -4.16 -9.91
C THR A 182 16.69 -2.83 -10.52
N SER A 183 17.72 -2.88 -11.39
CA SER A 183 18.34 -1.70 -12.02
C SER A 183 17.86 -1.38 -13.43
N ASP A 184 17.05 -2.21 -14.08
CA ASP A 184 16.71 -2.04 -15.50
C ASP A 184 15.24 -1.71 -15.77
N LEU A 185 14.51 -1.20 -14.76
CA LEU A 185 13.24 -0.52 -14.98
C LEU A 185 13.49 0.99 -15.10
N VAL A 186 13.94 1.42 -16.27
CA VAL A 186 13.91 2.80 -16.73
C VAL A 186 12.72 2.97 -17.65
#